data_480b1f7b35b07c9cbb9488fdbef98aa3
#
_entry.id   480b1f7b35b07c9cbb9488fdbef98aa3
#
_cell.length_a   1.000
_cell.length_b   1.000
_cell.length_c   1.000
_cell.angle_alpha   90.00
_cell.angle_beta   90.00
_cell.angle_gamma   90.00
#
_symmetry.space_group_name_H-M   'P 1'
#
loop_
_entity.id
_entity.type
_entity.pdbx_description
1 polymer ?
#
loop_
_entity_poly.entity_id
_entity_poly.type
_entity_poly.pdbx_seq_one_letter_code
_entity_poly.pdbx_strand_id
1 'polypeptide(L)'
;TDVMVAGKTVVVCGYGDVGRGCAQSMKGFGARVIVTEIDPICALQAAMEGYQVSRIEEVLKEGHIFVTTTGNKDVITKEHMYEMRDQAIVCNIGHFDNEIQVNAINEDPNVKRQEIKPQLDCYTFPEGNQIFILAEGRLVNLGCSTGHPSFVMSNSFTNQVLAQIALSKESPEVGVYV
;
A
#
# COMPACT_ATOMS: atom_id res chain seq x y z
N THR A 1 2.74 -9.91 -11.06
CA THR A 1 4.12 -10.37 -10.90
C THR A 1 4.13 -11.90 -10.82
N ASP A 2 5.17 -12.53 -11.28
CA ASP A 2 5.36 -13.96 -11.15
C ASP A 2 6.29 -14.24 -9.95
N VAL A 3 5.85 -13.83 -8.77
CA VAL A 3 6.65 -13.86 -7.55
C VAL A 3 5.90 -14.58 -6.44
N MET A 4 6.52 -15.59 -5.85
CA MET A 4 6.01 -16.26 -4.66
C MET A 4 6.15 -15.34 -3.44
N VAL A 5 5.08 -15.14 -2.70
CA VAL A 5 5.07 -14.29 -1.48
C VAL A 5 5.74 -15.00 -0.30
N ALA A 6 5.58 -16.32 -0.18
CA ALA A 6 6.17 -17.10 0.89
C ALA A 6 7.70 -16.93 0.94
N GLY A 7 8.24 -16.70 2.13
CA GLY A 7 9.66 -16.46 2.37
C GLY A 7 10.19 -15.07 1.98
N LYS A 8 9.33 -14.19 1.47
CA LYS A 8 9.70 -12.79 1.20
C LYS A 8 9.55 -11.93 2.45
N THR A 9 10.35 -10.89 2.55
CA THR A 9 10.13 -9.79 3.50
C THR A 9 9.15 -8.80 2.88
N VAL A 10 8.01 -8.60 3.53
CA VAL A 10 6.99 -7.63 3.12
C VAL A 10 6.98 -6.49 4.12
N VAL A 11 7.20 -5.28 3.66
CA VAL A 11 7.13 -4.05 4.46
C VAL A 11 5.75 -3.42 4.24
N VAL A 12 4.95 -3.38 5.29
CA VAL A 12 3.62 -2.74 5.29
C VAL A 12 3.77 -1.36 5.94
N CYS A 13 3.55 -0.31 5.16
CA CYS A 13 3.63 1.06 5.63
C CYS A 13 2.25 1.52 6.11
N GLY A 14 2.10 1.61 7.43
CA GLY A 14 0.85 1.89 8.13
C GLY A 14 0.27 0.65 8.83
N TYR A 15 -0.36 0.86 10.01
CA TYR A 15 -1.01 -0.21 10.77
C TYR A 15 -2.40 0.20 11.28
N GLY A 16 -3.11 1.03 10.50
CA GLY A 16 -4.55 1.24 10.61
C GLY A 16 -5.32 0.00 10.12
N ASP A 17 -6.61 0.11 9.91
CA ASP A 17 -7.45 -1.04 9.50
C ASP A 17 -6.96 -1.71 8.22
N VAL A 18 -6.58 -0.93 7.21
CA VAL A 18 -6.05 -1.45 5.94
C VAL A 18 -4.69 -2.11 6.14
N GLY A 19 -3.77 -1.47 6.87
CA GLY A 19 -2.44 -2.00 7.15
C GLY A 19 -2.47 -3.29 7.95
N ARG A 20 -3.33 -3.37 8.96
CA ARG A 20 -3.54 -4.59 9.76
C ARG A 20 -4.03 -5.75 8.89
N GLY A 21 -5.05 -5.52 8.07
CA GLY A 21 -5.56 -6.55 7.16
C GLY A 21 -4.52 -7.00 6.12
N CYS A 22 -3.74 -6.06 5.59
CA CYS A 22 -2.65 -6.34 4.67
C CYS A 22 -1.55 -7.19 5.34
N ALA A 23 -1.11 -6.80 6.54
CA ALA A 23 -0.08 -7.52 7.30
C ALA A 23 -0.52 -8.96 7.62
N GLN A 24 -1.76 -9.15 8.06
CA GLN A 24 -2.33 -10.48 8.32
C GLN A 24 -2.39 -11.33 7.05
N SER A 25 -2.83 -10.76 5.93
CA SER A 25 -2.88 -11.47 4.65
C SER A 25 -1.49 -11.90 4.18
N MET A 26 -0.50 -11.01 4.23
CA MET A 26 0.87 -11.32 3.82
C MET A 26 1.51 -12.38 4.72
N LYS A 27 1.28 -12.30 6.03
CA LYS A 27 1.70 -13.34 6.99
C LYS A 27 1.03 -14.68 6.68
N GLY A 28 -0.28 -14.67 6.34
CA GLY A 28 -1.02 -15.87 5.93
C GLY A 28 -0.46 -16.53 4.67
N PHE A 29 0.12 -15.76 3.75
CA PHE A 29 0.84 -16.28 2.58
C PHE A 29 2.28 -16.71 2.87
N GLY A 30 2.73 -16.68 4.13
CA GLY A 30 4.07 -17.14 4.52
C GLY A 30 5.16 -16.09 4.36
N ALA A 31 4.83 -14.82 4.26
CA ALA A 31 5.80 -13.74 4.28
C ALA A 31 6.30 -13.43 5.70
N ARG A 32 7.53 -12.93 5.81
CA ARG A 32 8.01 -12.21 6.98
C ARG A 32 7.55 -10.75 6.86
N VAL A 33 6.66 -10.33 7.74
CA VAL A 33 6.08 -8.98 7.70
C VAL A 33 6.81 -8.05 8.66
N ILE A 34 7.19 -6.88 8.15
CA ILE A 34 7.68 -5.74 8.91
C ILE A 34 6.67 -4.61 8.75
N VAL A 35 6.34 -3.94 9.83
CA VAL A 35 5.41 -2.80 9.84
C VAL A 35 6.20 -1.52 10.06
N THR A 36 5.89 -0.47 9.30
CA THR A 36 6.35 0.88 9.59
C THR A 36 5.16 1.74 9.98
N GLU A 37 5.23 2.41 11.12
CA GLU A 37 4.10 3.17 11.67
C GLU A 37 4.60 4.37 12.50
N ILE A 38 3.94 5.50 12.34
CA ILE A 38 4.28 6.73 13.07
C ILE A 38 3.44 6.90 14.34
N ASP A 39 2.22 6.35 14.36
CA ASP A 39 1.38 6.37 15.55
C ASP A 39 1.88 5.34 16.56
N PRO A 40 2.28 5.76 17.78
CA PRO A 40 2.86 4.86 18.77
C PRO A 40 1.87 3.80 19.26
N ILE A 41 0.56 4.06 19.22
CA ILE A 41 -0.47 3.10 19.64
C ILE A 41 -0.59 2.01 18.59
N CYS A 42 -0.72 2.38 17.31
CA CYS A 42 -0.76 1.42 16.20
C CYS A 42 0.56 0.62 16.11
N ALA A 43 1.70 1.27 16.32
CA ALA A 43 3.00 0.60 16.36
C ALA A 43 3.09 -0.43 17.51
N LEU A 44 2.59 -0.08 18.69
CA LEU A 44 2.53 -1.00 19.84
C LEU A 44 1.59 -2.19 19.55
N GLN A 45 0.43 -1.93 18.92
CA GLN A 45 -0.49 -3.00 18.53
C GLN A 45 0.17 -3.97 17.54
N ALA A 46 0.88 -3.45 16.54
CA ALA A 46 1.64 -4.28 15.60
C ALA A 46 2.67 -5.15 16.32
N ALA A 47 3.44 -4.58 17.25
CA ALA A 47 4.42 -5.31 18.05
C ALA A 47 3.78 -6.39 18.93
N MET A 48 2.63 -6.10 19.54
CA MET A 48 1.88 -7.08 20.35
C MET A 48 1.31 -8.23 19.53
N GLU A 49 1.00 -8.01 18.24
CA GLU A 49 0.57 -9.05 17.29
C GLU A 49 1.76 -9.84 16.70
N GLY A 50 2.98 -9.54 17.15
CA GLY A 50 4.21 -10.27 16.83
C GLY A 50 4.85 -9.83 15.50
N TYR A 51 4.57 -8.62 15.02
CA TYR A 51 5.28 -8.03 13.89
C TYR A 51 6.53 -7.29 14.36
N GLN A 52 7.56 -7.32 13.53
CA GLN A 52 8.67 -6.39 13.68
C GLN A 52 8.18 -4.99 13.29
N VAL A 53 8.42 -4.00 14.13
CA VAL A 53 8.17 -2.58 13.85
C VAL A 53 9.50 -1.89 13.65
N SER A 54 9.63 -1.13 12.57
CA SER A 54 10.87 -0.45 12.20
C SER A 54 10.58 0.86 11.47
N ARG A 55 11.58 1.68 11.26
CA ARG A 55 11.50 2.83 10.37
C ARG A 55 11.72 2.36 8.93
N ILE A 56 11.15 3.08 7.97
CA ILE A 56 11.25 2.66 6.56
C ILE A 56 12.70 2.66 6.07
N GLU A 57 13.49 3.63 6.47
CA GLU A 57 14.90 3.79 6.07
C GLU A 57 15.77 2.59 6.50
N GLU A 58 15.39 1.93 7.59
CA GLU A 58 16.14 0.78 8.13
C GLU A 58 15.88 -0.52 7.35
N VAL A 59 14.79 -0.58 6.58
CA VAL A 59 14.33 -1.82 5.93
C VAL A 59 14.34 -1.77 4.40
N LEU A 60 14.79 -0.66 3.80
CA LEU A 60 14.80 -0.49 2.34
C LEU A 60 15.60 -1.59 1.61
N LYS A 61 16.73 -2.01 2.19
CA LYS A 61 17.63 -3.02 1.59
C LYS A 61 17.19 -4.46 1.83
N GLU A 62 16.30 -4.72 2.82
CA GLU A 62 15.82 -6.08 3.10
C GLU A 62 14.41 -6.34 2.58
N GLY A 63 13.60 -5.30 2.40
CA GLY A 63 12.23 -5.40 1.89
C GLY A 63 12.17 -5.89 0.45
N HIS A 64 11.43 -6.96 0.22
CA HIS A 64 11.17 -7.48 -1.14
C HIS A 64 9.91 -6.89 -1.74
N ILE A 65 8.91 -6.62 -0.91
CA ILE A 65 7.62 -6.06 -1.30
C ILE A 65 7.30 -4.95 -0.31
N PHE A 66 6.98 -3.77 -0.83
CA PHE A 66 6.54 -2.60 -0.05
C PHE A 66 5.09 -2.29 -0.40
N VAL A 67 4.26 -2.16 0.63
CA VAL A 67 2.83 -1.87 0.47
C VAL A 67 2.47 -0.66 1.31
N THR A 68 2.05 0.43 0.68
CA THR A 68 1.56 1.62 1.40
C THR A 68 0.07 1.50 1.69
N THR A 69 -0.34 1.85 2.91
CA THR A 69 -1.70 1.62 3.43
C THR A 69 -2.21 2.77 4.30
N THR A 70 -1.57 3.94 4.23
CA THR A 70 -1.76 5.00 5.23
C THR A 70 -2.90 5.96 4.92
N GLY A 71 -3.26 6.13 3.65
CA GLY A 71 -4.15 7.22 3.21
C GLY A 71 -3.51 8.62 3.32
N ASN A 72 -2.20 8.69 3.56
CA ASN A 72 -1.43 9.93 3.64
C ASN A 72 -0.70 10.18 2.31
N LYS A 73 0.32 11.00 2.31
CA LYS A 73 1.15 11.30 1.12
C LYS A 73 2.63 11.09 1.43
N ASP A 74 3.42 10.91 0.38
CA ASP A 74 4.89 10.86 0.44
C ASP A 74 5.43 9.82 1.45
N VAL A 75 4.77 8.68 1.57
CA VAL A 75 5.18 7.58 2.46
C VAL A 75 6.42 6.89 1.92
N ILE A 76 6.44 6.63 0.62
CA ILE A 76 7.63 6.17 -0.10
C ILE A 76 8.10 7.29 -1.01
N THR A 77 9.23 7.89 -0.66
CA THR A 77 9.83 8.99 -1.41
C THR A 77 10.73 8.48 -2.54
N LYS A 78 11.14 9.40 -3.42
CA LYS A 78 12.12 9.14 -4.47
C LYS A 78 13.43 8.61 -3.87
N GLU A 79 13.91 9.20 -2.79
CA GLU A 79 15.16 8.81 -2.10
C GLU A 79 15.04 7.36 -1.58
N HIS A 80 13.91 6.99 -1.00
CA HIS A 80 13.67 5.62 -0.56
C HIS A 80 13.79 4.64 -1.73
N MET A 81 13.20 4.98 -2.90
CA MET A 81 13.23 4.10 -4.08
C MET A 81 14.64 3.92 -4.64
N TYR A 82 15.51 4.94 -4.55
CA TYR A 82 16.92 4.81 -4.91
C TYR A 82 17.68 3.83 -4.03
N GLU A 83 17.35 3.77 -2.74
CA GLU A 83 18.03 2.92 -1.77
C GLU A 83 17.43 1.50 -1.64
N MET A 84 16.27 1.27 -2.26
CA MET A 84 15.65 -0.06 -2.23
C MET A 84 16.56 -1.12 -2.84
N ARG A 85 16.42 -2.32 -2.32
CA ARG A 85 17.09 -3.49 -2.90
C ARG A 85 16.70 -3.67 -4.37
N ASP A 86 17.60 -4.30 -5.13
CA ASP A 86 17.28 -4.73 -6.49
C ASP A 86 16.09 -5.69 -6.51
N GLN A 87 15.22 -5.57 -7.50
CA GLN A 87 14.00 -6.33 -7.71
C GLN A 87 12.91 -6.13 -6.62
N ALA A 88 12.96 -5.01 -5.89
CA ALA A 88 11.88 -4.68 -4.97
C ALA A 88 10.57 -4.40 -5.72
N ILE A 89 9.45 -4.84 -5.15
CA ILE A 89 8.10 -4.60 -5.66
C ILE A 89 7.45 -3.54 -4.78
N VAL A 90 6.89 -2.49 -5.37
CA VAL A 90 6.26 -1.38 -4.66
C VAL A 90 4.81 -1.26 -5.13
N CYS A 91 3.89 -1.21 -4.20
CA CYS A 91 2.47 -1.04 -4.50
C CYS A 91 1.74 -0.25 -3.40
N ASN A 92 0.60 0.32 -3.80
CA ASN A 92 -0.24 1.12 -2.93
C ASN A 92 -1.62 0.48 -2.80
N ILE A 93 -2.13 0.41 -1.58
CA ILE A 93 -3.53 0.04 -1.27
C ILE A 93 -4.27 1.18 -0.54
N GLY A 94 -3.60 2.31 -0.31
CA GLY A 94 -4.25 3.54 0.16
C GLY A 94 -5.12 4.17 -0.91
N HIS A 95 -5.99 5.08 -0.52
CA HIS A 95 -7.02 5.62 -1.41
C HIS A 95 -6.46 6.45 -2.57
N PHE A 96 -5.44 7.26 -2.31
CA PHE A 96 -4.84 8.15 -3.31
C PHE A 96 -3.50 7.60 -3.84
N ASP A 97 -3.13 8.01 -5.03
CA ASP A 97 -1.90 7.64 -5.73
C ASP A 97 -0.65 8.45 -5.30
N ASN A 98 -0.79 9.25 -4.25
CA ASN A 98 0.26 10.15 -3.75
C ASN A 98 1.05 9.59 -2.55
N GLU A 99 0.77 8.36 -2.11
CA GLU A 99 1.57 7.71 -1.07
C GLU A 99 2.97 7.33 -1.55
N ILE A 100 3.12 7.08 -2.85
CA ILE A 100 4.38 6.77 -3.51
C ILE A 100 4.71 7.90 -4.47
N GLN A 101 5.90 8.48 -4.39
CA GLN A 101 6.34 9.59 -5.24
C GLN A 101 6.69 9.12 -6.67
N VAL A 102 5.76 8.46 -7.36
CA VAL A 102 5.97 7.93 -8.72
C VAL A 102 6.26 9.06 -9.71
N ASN A 103 5.57 10.20 -9.59
CA ASN A 103 5.80 11.34 -10.46
C ASN A 103 7.24 11.87 -10.35
N ALA A 104 7.81 11.89 -9.13
CA ALA A 104 9.17 12.37 -8.90
C ALA A 104 10.24 11.49 -9.58
N ILE A 105 10.01 10.18 -9.72
CA ILE A 105 10.92 9.31 -10.47
C ILE A 105 10.64 9.32 -11.97
N ASN A 106 9.40 9.58 -12.39
CA ASN A 106 9.06 9.74 -13.82
C ASN A 106 9.71 11.02 -14.42
N GLU A 107 9.85 12.06 -13.61
CA GLU A 107 10.49 13.33 -14.01
C GLU A 107 12.01 13.29 -13.88
N ASP A 108 12.57 12.24 -13.30
CA ASP A 108 14.03 12.11 -13.13
C ASP A 108 14.69 11.61 -14.41
N PRO A 109 15.55 12.43 -15.07
CA PRO A 109 16.22 12.05 -16.32
C PRO A 109 17.21 10.89 -16.17
N ASN A 110 17.61 10.56 -14.94
CA ASN A 110 18.53 9.48 -14.65
C ASN A 110 17.83 8.13 -14.44
N VAL A 111 16.52 8.12 -14.30
CA VAL A 111 15.72 6.91 -14.09
C VAL A 111 15.07 6.48 -15.39
N LYS A 112 15.21 5.20 -15.74
CA LYS A 112 14.62 4.64 -16.96
C LYS A 112 13.38 3.83 -16.59
N ARG A 113 12.22 4.26 -17.11
CA ARG A 113 10.97 3.49 -17.00
C ARG A 113 10.81 2.57 -18.20
N GLN A 114 10.40 1.34 -17.94
CA GLN A 114 10.00 0.36 -18.95
C GLN A 114 8.71 -0.34 -18.50
N GLU A 115 7.66 -0.24 -19.29
CA GLU A 115 6.45 -1.05 -19.08
C GLU A 115 6.76 -2.51 -19.42
N ILE A 116 6.63 -3.40 -18.45
CA ILE A 116 6.82 -4.86 -18.64
C ILE A 116 5.54 -5.51 -19.15
N LYS A 117 4.41 -5.10 -18.59
CA LYS A 117 3.06 -5.44 -19.01
C LYS A 117 2.08 -4.44 -18.41
N PRO A 118 0.82 -4.39 -18.87
CA PRO A 118 -0.17 -3.46 -18.30
C PRO A 118 -0.19 -3.50 -16.77
N GLN A 119 -0.08 -2.34 -16.15
CA GLN A 119 -0.05 -2.11 -14.69
C GLN A 119 1.22 -2.65 -13.97
N LEU A 120 2.29 -2.94 -14.70
CA LEU A 120 3.57 -3.33 -14.14
C LEU A 120 4.70 -2.61 -14.85
N ASP A 121 5.30 -1.66 -14.17
CA ASP A 121 6.43 -0.88 -14.64
C ASP A 121 7.71 -1.24 -13.90
N CYS A 122 8.80 -1.34 -14.65
CA CYS A 122 10.16 -1.48 -14.14
C CYS A 122 10.85 -0.13 -14.21
N TYR A 123 11.47 0.28 -13.12
CA TYR A 123 12.30 1.48 -13.03
C TYR A 123 13.74 1.07 -12.77
N THR A 124 14.64 1.45 -13.67
CA THR A 124 16.09 1.21 -13.55
C THR A 124 16.77 2.48 -13.10
N PHE A 125 17.46 2.43 -11.98
CA PHE A 125 18.22 3.54 -11.41
C PHE A 125 19.67 3.59 -11.93
N PRO A 126 20.40 4.73 -11.75
CA PRO A 126 21.76 4.89 -12.27
C PRO A 126 22.76 3.84 -11.79
N GLU A 127 22.59 3.32 -10.57
CA GLU A 127 23.46 2.29 -9.99
C GLU A 127 23.17 0.89 -10.55
N GLY A 128 22.14 0.76 -11.39
CA GLY A 128 21.76 -0.49 -12.04
C GLY A 128 20.71 -1.31 -11.30
N ASN A 129 20.35 -0.94 -10.08
CA ASN A 129 19.23 -1.55 -9.35
C ASN A 129 17.90 -1.24 -10.03
N GLN A 130 16.98 -2.19 -9.94
CA GLN A 130 15.65 -2.11 -10.54
C GLN A 130 14.59 -2.27 -9.46
N ILE A 131 13.49 -1.54 -9.59
CA ILE A 131 12.28 -1.78 -8.80
C ILE A 131 11.08 -1.92 -9.72
N PHE A 132 10.05 -2.61 -9.24
CA PHE A 132 8.79 -2.78 -9.93
C PHE A 132 7.69 -2.02 -9.23
N ILE A 133 6.98 -1.14 -9.94
CA ILE A 133 5.84 -0.41 -9.40
C ILE A 133 4.56 -0.96 -10.03
N LEU A 134 3.61 -1.33 -9.19
CA LEU A 134 2.32 -1.84 -9.61
C LEU A 134 1.30 -0.70 -9.74
N ALA A 135 0.47 -0.78 -10.77
CA ALA A 135 -0.63 0.16 -11.05
C ALA A 135 -0.21 1.64 -11.04
N GLU A 136 1.06 1.96 -11.35
CA GLU A 136 1.61 3.32 -11.32
C GLU A 136 1.43 4.02 -9.95
N GLY A 137 1.45 3.27 -8.85
CA GLY A 137 1.19 3.80 -7.50
C GLY A 137 -0.29 4.01 -7.14
N ARG A 138 -1.22 3.73 -8.07
CA ARG A 138 -2.66 3.74 -7.79
C ARG A 138 -3.07 2.51 -6.99
N LEU A 139 -4.34 2.45 -6.56
CA LEU A 139 -4.91 1.31 -5.84
C LEU A 139 -4.63 -0.02 -6.56
N VAL A 140 -3.72 -0.82 -6.01
CA VAL A 140 -3.26 -2.07 -6.62
C VAL A 140 -4.37 -3.12 -6.77
N ASN A 141 -5.31 -3.17 -5.83
CA ASN A 141 -6.44 -4.10 -5.87
C ASN A 141 -7.43 -3.81 -7.01
N LEU A 142 -7.47 -2.58 -7.52
CA LEU A 142 -8.28 -2.20 -8.67
C LEU A 142 -7.47 -2.22 -9.96
N GLY A 143 -6.22 -1.76 -9.92
CA GLY A 143 -5.35 -1.71 -11.10
C GLY A 143 -4.86 -3.09 -11.54
N CYS A 144 -4.49 -3.95 -10.60
CA CYS A 144 -3.91 -5.28 -10.87
C CYS A 144 -4.87 -6.45 -10.57
N SER A 145 -6.08 -6.17 -10.07
CA SER A 145 -7.09 -7.17 -9.73
C SER A 145 -8.49 -6.61 -9.93
N THR A 146 -9.50 -7.28 -9.43
CA THR A 146 -10.93 -6.94 -9.61
C THR A 146 -11.54 -6.20 -8.41
N GLY A 147 -10.74 -5.86 -7.40
CA GLY A 147 -11.23 -5.27 -6.15
C GLY A 147 -11.97 -6.26 -5.27
N HIS A 148 -12.86 -5.75 -4.41
CA HIS A 148 -13.67 -6.60 -3.53
C HIS A 148 -14.76 -7.33 -4.29
N PRO A 149 -15.14 -8.55 -3.87
CA PRO A 149 -16.26 -9.27 -4.44
C PRO A 149 -17.57 -8.49 -4.32
N SER A 150 -18.45 -8.65 -5.32
CA SER A 150 -19.76 -7.97 -5.35
C SER A 150 -20.60 -8.19 -4.08
N PHE A 151 -20.50 -9.38 -3.48
CA PHE A 151 -21.20 -9.69 -2.23
C PHE A 151 -20.76 -8.77 -1.08
N VAL A 152 -19.45 -8.51 -0.94
CA VAL A 152 -18.91 -7.59 0.07
C VAL A 152 -19.37 -6.15 -0.22
N MET A 153 -19.26 -5.72 -1.47
CA MET A 153 -19.64 -4.37 -1.87
C MET A 153 -21.14 -4.12 -1.79
N SER A 154 -21.99 -5.15 -1.95
CA SER A 154 -23.44 -5.00 -1.80
C SER A 154 -23.83 -4.52 -0.39
N ASN A 155 -23.11 -4.95 0.65
CA ASN A 155 -23.33 -4.46 2.01
C ASN A 155 -23.00 -2.97 2.14
N SER A 156 -21.86 -2.56 1.58
CA SER A 156 -21.42 -1.15 1.57
C SER A 156 -22.42 -0.26 0.80
N PHE A 157 -22.84 -0.67 -0.39
CA PHE A 157 -23.81 0.08 -1.18
C PHE A 157 -25.19 0.15 -0.51
N THR A 158 -25.64 -0.93 0.12
CA THR A 158 -26.88 -0.93 0.88
C THR A 158 -26.83 0.10 2.01
N ASN A 159 -25.75 0.12 2.79
CA ASN A 159 -25.58 1.11 3.86
C ASN A 159 -25.57 2.54 3.33
N GLN A 160 -24.90 2.80 2.21
CA GLN A 160 -24.90 4.12 1.58
C GLN A 160 -26.31 4.55 1.14
N VAL A 161 -27.08 3.65 0.52
CA VAL A 161 -28.45 3.94 0.11
C VAL A 161 -29.36 4.17 1.30
N LEU A 162 -29.26 3.36 2.35
CA LEU A 162 -30.04 3.54 3.57
C LEU A 162 -29.73 4.86 4.27
N ALA A 163 -28.45 5.25 4.33
CA ALA A 163 -28.04 6.54 4.87
C ALA A 163 -28.64 7.72 4.07
N GLN A 164 -28.62 7.65 2.73
CA GLN A 164 -29.24 8.66 1.88
C GLN A 164 -30.75 8.76 2.09
N ILE A 165 -31.43 7.61 2.23
CA ILE A 165 -32.86 7.58 2.51
C ILE A 165 -33.17 8.18 3.89
N ALA A 166 -32.37 7.88 4.91
CA ALA A 166 -32.52 8.44 6.25
C ALA A 166 -32.34 9.97 6.22
N LEU A 167 -31.26 10.46 5.61
CA LEU A 167 -31.01 11.90 5.45
C LEU A 167 -32.17 12.62 4.74
N SER A 168 -32.73 12.01 3.70
CA SER A 168 -33.85 12.60 2.95
C SER A 168 -35.17 12.66 3.75
N LYS A 169 -35.39 11.70 4.64
CA LYS A 169 -36.65 11.60 5.42
C LYS A 169 -36.60 12.33 6.76
N GLU A 170 -35.47 12.25 7.44
CA GLU A 170 -35.34 12.67 8.83
C GLU A 170 -34.75 14.09 8.96
N SER A 171 -34.06 14.59 7.92
CA SER A 171 -33.41 15.92 7.92
C SER A 171 -32.68 16.22 9.23
N PRO A 172 -31.74 15.35 9.65
CA PRO A 172 -31.07 15.49 10.94
C PRO A 172 -30.24 16.78 11.00
N GLU A 173 -29.96 17.27 12.19
CA GLU A 173 -29.01 18.39 12.38
C GLU A 173 -27.62 18.01 11.83
N VAL A 174 -26.81 19.04 11.53
CA VAL A 174 -25.45 18.79 11.02
C VAL A 174 -24.61 18.13 12.11
N GLY A 175 -24.10 16.93 11.82
CA GLY A 175 -23.32 16.15 12.80
C GLY A 175 -22.85 14.80 12.23
N VAL A 176 -22.20 14.04 13.07
CA VAL A 176 -21.83 12.65 12.79
C VAL A 176 -22.79 11.71 13.52
N TYR A 177 -23.38 10.81 12.77
CA TYR A 177 -24.34 9.82 13.29
C TYR A 177 -23.77 8.41 13.08
N VAL A 178 -23.92 7.52 14.07
CA VAL A 178 -23.43 6.14 14.08
C VAL A 178 -24.60 5.20 14.22
#